data_e2a444e5f859d3277e0ca54072632688
#
_entry.id   e2a444e5f859d3277e0ca54072632688
#
_cell.length_a   1.000
_cell.length_b   1.000
_cell.length_c   1.000
_cell.angle_alpha   90.00
_cell.angle_beta   90.00
_cell.angle_gamma   90.00
#
_symmetry.space_group_name_H-M   'P 1'
#
loop_
_entity.id
_entity.type
_entity.pdbx_description
1 polymer ?
#
loop_
_entity_poly.entity_id
_entity_poly.type
_entity_poly.pdbx_seq_one_letter_code
_entity_poly.pdbx_strand_id
1 'polypeptide(L)'
;MRRRIGVVHQDCQFLDHLSIADNIALPLTVAGHSLAGEQQNLAELMNWVGLRDRADALPPELSGGERQRAALARAVIMSPDVILADEPTGNIDWEMSQRLLQLLVELNRMGKTVVIATHDMSLIRAAKTQVQSRVLRIAGRRIQQAGADL
;
A
#
# COMPACT_ATOMS: atom_id res chain seq x y z
N MET A 1 -6.74 10.82 14.99
CA MET A 1 -6.92 10.93 13.53
C MET A 1 -5.86 10.15 12.74
N ARG A 2 -4.56 10.23 13.05
CA ARG A 2 -3.48 9.52 12.31
C ARG A 2 -3.62 7.99 12.24
N ARG A 3 -4.24 7.32 13.22
CA ARG A 3 -4.44 5.86 13.22
C ARG A 3 -5.51 5.36 12.25
N ARG A 4 -6.30 6.26 11.66
CA ARG A 4 -7.37 5.95 10.71
C ARG A 4 -6.94 6.07 9.26
N ILE A 5 -5.72 6.54 9.01
CA ILE A 5 -5.18 6.75 7.66
C ILE A 5 -3.85 5.99 7.55
N GLY A 6 -3.78 5.06 6.59
CA GLY A 6 -2.55 4.42 6.17
C GLY A 6 -1.98 5.14 4.96
N VAL A 7 -0.67 5.33 4.91
CA VAL A 7 -0.01 6.03 3.80
C VAL A 7 1.07 5.14 3.20
N VAL A 8 0.99 4.95 1.88
CA VAL A 8 2.01 4.29 1.08
C VAL A 8 2.72 5.37 0.27
N HIS A 9 3.98 5.62 0.59
CA HIS A 9 4.82 6.60 -0.12
C HIS A 9 5.59 5.93 -1.26
N GLN A 10 5.85 6.68 -2.33
CA GLN A 10 6.65 6.24 -3.47
C GLN A 10 8.02 5.70 -3.05
N ASP A 11 8.70 6.37 -2.13
CA ASP A 11 10.08 6.06 -1.71
C ASP A 11 10.17 4.93 -0.67
N CYS A 12 9.06 4.33 -0.25
CA CYS A 12 9.02 3.19 0.69
C CYS A 12 10.05 3.29 1.82
N GLN A 13 10.09 4.41 2.55
CA GLN A 13 11.09 4.66 3.59
C GLN A 13 11.02 3.59 4.69
N PHE A 14 12.03 2.73 4.73
CA PHE A 14 12.22 1.71 5.76
C PHE A 14 13.44 2.04 6.63
N LEU A 15 13.48 1.47 7.82
CA LEU A 15 14.64 1.47 8.68
C LEU A 15 15.54 0.29 8.29
N ASP A 16 16.68 0.57 7.66
CA ASP A 16 17.55 -0.46 7.05
C ASP A 16 18.16 -1.44 8.04
N HIS A 17 18.20 -1.10 9.32
CA HIS A 17 18.72 -1.94 10.40
C HIS A 17 17.66 -2.86 11.04
N LEU A 18 16.41 -2.72 10.64
CA LEU A 18 15.30 -3.56 11.10
C LEU A 18 14.89 -4.55 10.00
N SER A 19 14.43 -5.74 10.40
CA SER A 19 13.83 -6.70 9.49
C SER A 19 12.58 -6.13 8.81
N ILE A 20 12.14 -6.75 7.73
CA ILE A 20 10.89 -6.37 7.06
C ILE A 20 9.69 -6.58 7.98
N ALA A 21 9.67 -7.66 8.76
CA ALA A 21 8.62 -7.88 9.75
C ALA A 21 8.56 -6.75 10.79
N ASP A 22 9.71 -6.33 11.32
CA ASP A 22 9.78 -5.24 12.29
C ASP A 22 9.40 -3.89 11.67
N ASN A 23 9.81 -3.63 10.43
CA ASN A 23 9.40 -2.44 9.70
C ASN A 23 7.89 -2.38 9.48
N ILE A 24 7.25 -3.49 9.14
CA ILE A 24 5.79 -3.59 8.97
C ILE A 24 5.09 -3.39 10.33
N ALA A 25 5.64 -3.97 11.40
CA ALA A 25 5.09 -3.88 12.75
C ALA A 25 5.34 -2.52 13.44
N LEU A 26 6.19 -1.67 12.89
CA LEU A 26 6.59 -0.40 13.51
C LEU A 26 5.41 0.49 13.95
N PRO A 27 4.31 0.64 13.19
CA PRO A 27 3.15 1.40 13.64
C PRO A 27 2.51 0.85 14.92
N LEU A 28 2.50 -0.48 15.10
CA LEU A 28 2.00 -1.14 16.32
C LEU A 28 2.89 -0.78 17.51
N THR A 29 4.20 -0.88 17.34
CA THR A 29 5.20 -0.53 18.38
C THR A 29 5.05 0.92 18.81
N VAL A 30 4.97 1.85 17.86
CA VAL A 30 4.80 3.29 18.12
C VAL A 30 3.45 3.58 18.79
N ALA A 31 2.43 2.78 18.53
CA ALA A 31 1.12 2.91 19.16
C ALA A 31 1.06 2.27 20.58
N GLY A 32 2.13 1.60 21.02
CA GLY A 32 2.21 0.95 22.32
C GLY A 32 1.51 -0.42 22.38
N HIS A 33 1.28 -1.06 21.22
CA HIS A 33 0.76 -2.42 21.18
C HIS A 33 1.83 -3.44 21.55
N SER A 34 1.43 -4.53 22.23
CA SER A 34 2.32 -5.67 22.48
C SER A 34 2.52 -6.45 21.18
N LEU A 35 3.75 -6.55 20.69
CA LEU A 35 4.05 -7.35 19.51
C LEU A 35 3.74 -8.84 19.72
N ALA A 36 3.84 -9.36 20.94
CA ALA A 36 3.49 -10.72 21.24
C ALA A 36 2.00 -11.04 20.97
N GLY A 37 1.11 -10.06 21.18
CA GLY A 37 -0.31 -10.18 20.87
C GLY A 37 -0.65 -10.02 19.40
N GLU A 38 0.26 -9.45 18.61
CA GLU A 38 0.04 -9.10 17.20
C GLU A 38 0.77 -10.02 16.22
N GLN A 39 1.51 -11.01 16.71
CA GLN A 39 2.32 -11.92 15.86
C GLN A 39 1.51 -12.62 14.79
N GLN A 40 0.32 -13.13 15.13
CA GLN A 40 -0.55 -13.82 14.20
C GLN A 40 -1.05 -12.84 13.12
N ASN A 41 -1.51 -11.66 13.51
CA ASN A 41 -1.97 -10.60 12.62
C ASN A 41 -0.85 -10.17 11.63
N LEU A 42 0.37 -10.01 12.14
CA LEU A 42 1.53 -9.69 11.31
C LEU A 42 1.84 -10.81 10.30
N ALA A 43 1.82 -12.08 10.75
CA ALA A 43 2.10 -13.24 9.90
C ALA A 43 1.04 -13.39 8.79
N GLU A 44 -0.24 -13.22 9.12
CA GLU A 44 -1.34 -13.25 8.15
C GLU A 44 -1.21 -12.12 7.13
N LEU A 45 -0.90 -10.92 7.58
CA LEU A 45 -0.68 -9.75 6.72
C LEU A 45 0.51 -9.96 5.79
N MET A 46 1.63 -10.47 6.28
CA MET A 46 2.81 -10.78 5.47
C MET A 46 2.53 -11.86 4.43
N ASN A 47 1.74 -12.87 4.79
CA ASN A 47 1.29 -13.89 3.85
C ASN A 47 0.39 -13.28 2.75
N TRP A 48 -0.54 -12.41 3.13
CA TRP A 48 -1.44 -11.73 2.18
C TRP A 48 -0.70 -10.90 1.14
N VAL A 49 0.33 -10.14 1.57
CA VAL A 49 1.17 -9.36 0.63
C VAL A 49 2.25 -10.21 -0.07
N GLY A 50 2.33 -11.51 0.22
CA GLY A 50 3.29 -12.44 -0.39
C GLY A 50 4.73 -12.21 0.04
N LEU A 51 4.95 -11.87 1.32
CA LEU A 51 6.28 -11.61 1.90
C LEU A 51 6.60 -12.52 3.09
N ARG A 52 5.86 -13.62 3.28
CA ARG A 52 6.08 -14.52 4.41
C ARG A 52 7.53 -15.00 4.53
N ASP A 53 8.13 -15.39 3.40
CA ASP A 53 9.50 -15.92 3.35
C ASP A 53 10.57 -14.81 3.38
N ARG A 54 10.14 -13.55 3.49
CA ARG A 54 10.99 -12.36 3.57
C ARG A 54 10.92 -11.65 4.93
N ALA A 55 10.33 -12.31 5.93
CA ALA A 55 10.12 -11.70 7.25
C ALA A 55 11.42 -11.18 7.88
N ASP A 56 12.48 -11.98 7.82
CA ASP A 56 13.78 -11.69 8.41
C ASP A 56 14.73 -10.91 7.48
N ALA A 57 14.34 -10.69 6.22
CA ALA A 57 15.15 -9.93 5.26
C ALA A 57 15.26 -8.46 5.68
N LEU A 58 16.38 -7.82 5.31
CA LEU A 58 16.57 -6.38 5.48
C LEU A 58 16.05 -5.62 4.25
N PRO A 59 15.62 -4.36 4.39
CA PRO A 59 15.09 -3.58 3.27
C PRO A 59 15.97 -3.52 2.01
N PRO A 60 17.31 -3.43 2.09
CA PRO A 60 18.17 -3.47 0.90
C PRO A 60 18.13 -4.78 0.10
N GLU A 61 17.70 -5.88 0.73
CA GLU A 61 17.63 -7.20 0.10
C GLU A 61 16.34 -7.40 -0.73
N LEU A 62 15.39 -6.48 -0.64
CA LEU A 62 14.11 -6.55 -1.33
C LEU A 62 14.15 -5.92 -2.72
N SER A 63 13.44 -6.54 -3.67
CA SER A 63 13.11 -5.91 -4.95
C SER A 63 12.19 -4.71 -4.76
N GLY A 64 12.07 -3.86 -5.79
CA GLY A 64 11.16 -2.70 -5.77
C GLY A 64 9.71 -3.10 -5.48
N GLY A 65 9.22 -4.17 -6.11
CA GLY A 65 7.86 -4.69 -5.89
C GLY A 65 7.67 -5.27 -4.48
N GLU A 66 8.66 -5.96 -3.93
CA GLU A 66 8.63 -6.43 -2.54
C GLU A 66 8.59 -5.27 -1.56
N ARG A 67 9.37 -4.21 -1.81
CA ARG A 67 9.35 -2.98 -1.01
C ARG A 67 7.98 -2.31 -1.02
N GLN A 68 7.35 -2.19 -2.19
CA GLN A 68 6.01 -1.59 -2.31
C GLN A 68 4.95 -2.41 -1.55
N ARG A 69 5.00 -3.74 -1.64
CA ARG A 69 4.09 -4.60 -0.87
C ARG A 69 4.34 -4.53 0.63
N ALA A 70 5.60 -4.43 1.07
CA ALA A 70 5.92 -4.21 2.48
C ALA A 70 5.43 -2.84 2.98
N ALA A 71 5.56 -1.78 2.17
CA ALA A 71 5.04 -0.46 2.49
C ALA A 71 3.51 -0.47 2.61
N LEU A 72 2.81 -1.20 1.73
CA LEU A 72 1.36 -1.39 1.83
C LEU A 72 1.00 -2.14 3.13
N ALA A 73 1.68 -3.24 3.45
CA ALA A 73 1.46 -3.99 4.69
C ALA A 73 1.63 -3.08 5.92
N ARG A 74 2.71 -2.30 5.97
CA ARG A 74 2.94 -1.32 7.05
C ARG A 74 1.83 -0.28 7.14
N ALA A 75 1.31 0.18 6.02
CA ALA A 75 0.24 1.17 5.99
C ALA A 75 -1.09 0.62 6.53
N VAL A 76 -1.35 -0.68 6.39
CA VAL A 76 -2.65 -1.29 6.73
C VAL A 76 -2.65 -2.08 8.04
N ILE A 77 -1.49 -2.32 8.66
CA ILE A 77 -1.41 -3.15 9.87
C ILE A 77 -2.27 -2.62 11.03
N MET A 78 -2.46 -1.31 11.12
CA MET A 78 -3.35 -0.67 12.09
C MET A 78 -4.83 -0.67 11.67
N SER A 79 -5.17 -1.41 10.62
CA SER A 79 -6.53 -1.49 10.05
C SER A 79 -7.18 -0.11 9.79
N PRO A 80 -6.53 0.79 9.06
CA PRO A 80 -7.06 2.13 8.81
C PRO A 80 -8.36 2.08 8.00
N ASP A 81 -9.15 3.15 8.06
CA ASP A 81 -10.35 3.30 7.24
C ASP A 81 -10.02 3.85 5.84
N VAL A 82 -8.95 4.61 5.74
CA VAL A 82 -8.50 5.27 4.51
C VAL A 82 -7.05 4.90 4.22
N ILE A 83 -6.78 4.54 2.97
CA ILE A 83 -5.42 4.28 2.46
C ILE A 83 -5.13 5.35 1.40
N LEU A 84 -4.01 6.05 1.59
CA LEU A 84 -3.46 7.00 0.62
C LEU A 84 -2.23 6.37 -0.01
N ALA A 85 -2.22 6.21 -1.32
CA ALA A 85 -1.09 5.67 -2.06
C ALA A 85 -0.58 6.73 -3.06
N ASP A 86 0.67 7.15 -2.89
CA ASP A 86 1.33 8.13 -3.74
C ASP A 86 2.31 7.42 -4.68
N GLU A 87 2.01 7.46 -5.97
CA GLU A 87 2.74 6.78 -7.06
C GLU A 87 3.14 5.33 -6.69
N PRO A 88 2.18 4.49 -6.26
CA PRO A 88 2.50 3.19 -5.66
C PRO A 88 3.16 2.21 -6.64
N THR A 89 3.12 2.49 -7.95
CA THR A 89 3.69 1.65 -9.01
C THR A 89 4.87 2.29 -9.73
N GLY A 90 5.36 3.45 -9.27
CA GLY A 90 6.33 4.27 -9.99
C GLY A 90 7.70 3.64 -10.24
N ASN A 91 8.11 2.62 -9.47
CA ASN A 91 9.44 1.99 -9.55
C ASN A 91 9.37 0.47 -9.72
N ILE A 92 8.27 -0.07 -10.22
CA ILE A 92 8.07 -1.50 -10.37
C ILE A 92 7.55 -1.83 -11.77
N ASP A 93 7.81 -3.07 -12.20
CA ASP A 93 7.34 -3.55 -13.50
C ASP A 93 5.82 -3.75 -13.53
N TRP A 94 5.29 -4.00 -14.73
CA TRP A 94 3.85 -4.15 -14.94
C TRP A 94 3.23 -5.30 -14.16
N GLU A 95 3.90 -6.45 -14.07
CA GLU A 95 3.37 -7.60 -13.34
C GLU A 95 3.24 -7.30 -11.84
N MET A 96 4.26 -6.68 -11.25
CA MET A 96 4.23 -6.25 -9.86
C MET A 96 3.21 -5.15 -9.62
N SER A 97 3.03 -4.23 -10.59
CA SER A 97 1.98 -3.20 -10.55
C SER A 97 0.59 -3.81 -10.49
N GLN A 98 0.33 -4.85 -11.28
CA GLN A 98 -0.95 -5.58 -11.24
C GLN A 98 -1.19 -6.28 -9.90
N ARG A 99 -0.16 -6.90 -9.33
CA ARG A 99 -0.26 -7.52 -8.00
C ARG A 99 -0.58 -6.50 -6.92
N LEU A 100 0.09 -5.34 -6.94
CA LEU A 100 -0.17 -4.26 -5.98
C LEU A 100 -1.59 -3.70 -6.14
N LEU A 101 -2.04 -3.51 -7.40
CA LEU A 101 -3.41 -3.08 -7.68
C LEU A 101 -4.44 -4.06 -7.13
N GLN A 102 -4.23 -5.37 -7.29
CA GLN A 102 -5.11 -6.39 -6.72
C GLN A 102 -5.26 -6.26 -5.20
N LEU A 103 -4.16 -6.07 -4.48
CA LEU A 103 -4.19 -5.85 -3.03
C LEU A 103 -4.98 -4.59 -2.67
N LEU A 104 -4.81 -3.49 -3.41
CA LEU A 104 -5.57 -2.25 -3.18
C LEU A 104 -7.07 -2.42 -3.48
N VAL A 105 -7.41 -3.18 -4.53
CA VAL A 105 -8.80 -3.54 -4.87
C VAL A 105 -9.42 -4.40 -3.76
N GLU A 106 -8.69 -5.38 -3.23
CA GLU A 106 -9.16 -6.21 -2.11
C GLU A 106 -9.46 -5.36 -0.87
N LEU A 107 -8.57 -4.43 -0.52
CA LEU A 107 -8.81 -3.49 0.58
C LEU A 107 -10.09 -2.66 0.36
N ASN A 108 -10.31 -2.18 -0.85
CA ASN A 108 -11.54 -1.47 -1.19
C ASN A 108 -12.78 -2.36 -1.06
N ARG A 109 -12.73 -3.60 -1.53
CA ARG A 109 -13.83 -4.58 -1.37
C ARG A 109 -14.11 -4.92 0.09
N MET A 110 -13.11 -4.84 0.96
CA MET A 110 -13.25 -4.97 2.41
C MET A 110 -13.84 -3.71 3.08
N GLY A 111 -14.27 -2.70 2.29
CA GLY A 111 -14.90 -1.47 2.79
C GLY A 111 -13.93 -0.34 3.12
N LYS A 112 -12.64 -0.48 2.77
CA LYS A 112 -11.67 0.62 2.96
C LYS A 112 -11.80 1.66 1.85
N THR A 113 -11.61 2.92 2.17
CA THR A 113 -11.46 3.98 1.18
C THR A 113 -10.03 4.01 0.67
N VAL A 114 -9.82 3.82 -0.63
CA VAL A 114 -8.50 3.85 -1.24
C VAL A 114 -8.39 5.08 -2.14
N VAL A 115 -7.39 5.91 -1.92
CA VAL A 115 -7.06 7.07 -2.74
C VAL A 115 -5.68 6.87 -3.33
N ILE A 116 -5.58 6.89 -4.65
CA ILE A 116 -4.32 6.71 -5.37
C ILE A 116 -4.00 8.00 -6.12
N ALA A 117 -2.84 8.59 -5.85
CA ALA A 117 -2.27 9.64 -6.68
C ALA A 117 -1.30 8.99 -7.67
N THR A 118 -1.55 9.14 -8.97
CA THR A 118 -0.68 8.56 -10.00
C THR A 118 -0.84 9.30 -11.34
N HIS A 119 0.21 9.26 -12.14
CA HIS A 119 0.19 9.64 -13.55
C HIS A 119 0.12 8.43 -14.49
N ASP A 120 0.11 7.20 -13.96
CA ASP A 120 0.03 5.97 -14.75
C ASP A 120 -1.40 5.71 -15.22
N MET A 121 -1.67 6.04 -16.49
CA MET A 121 -2.96 5.84 -17.12
C MET A 121 -3.33 4.36 -17.27
N SER A 122 -2.35 3.46 -17.35
CA SER A 122 -2.57 2.02 -17.45
C SER A 122 -3.11 1.47 -16.13
N LEU A 123 -2.56 1.93 -15.00
CA LEU A 123 -3.06 1.60 -13.66
C LEU A 123 -4.50 2.09 -13.46
N ILE A 124 -4.79 3.34 -13.88
CA ILE A 124 -6.15 3.91 -13.78
C ILE A 124 -7.15 3.07 -14.59
N ARG A 125 -6.83 2.71 -15.82
CA ARG A 125 -7.69 1.87 -16.66
C ARG A 125 -7.90 0.48 -16.04
N ALA A 126 -6.84 -0.15 -15.57
CA ALA A 126 -6.92 -1.45 -14.91
C ALA A 126 -7.77 -1.40 -13.63
N ALA A 127 -7.67 -0.35 -12.82
CA ALA A 127 -8.51 -0.16 -11.64
C ALA A 127 -9.99 -0.02 -12.00
N LYS A 128 -10.33 0.74 -13.05
CA LYS A 128 -11.72 0.95 -13.49
C LYS A 128 -12.43 -0.31 -13.93
N THR A 129 -11.72 -1.32 -14.42
CA THR A 129 -12.30 -2.61 -14.79
C THR A 129 -12.65 -3.48 -13.59
N GLN A 130 -12.09 -3.20 -12.42
CA GLN A 130 -12.21 -4.07 -11.24
C GLN A 130 -13.10 -3.49 -10.14
N VAL A 131 -13.18 -2.16 -10.04
CA VAL A 131 -13.96 -1.44 -9.03
C VAL A 131 -14.60 -0.19 -9.59
N GLN A 132 -15.70 0.23 -8.98
CA GLN A 132 -16.26 1.55 -9.25
C GLN A 132 -15.35 2.63 -8.68
N SER A 133 -14.61 3.32 -9.55
CA SER A 133 -13.64 4.34 -9.17
C SER A 133 -14.04 5.73 -9.68
N ARG A 134 -13.74 6.75 -8.89
CA ARG A 134 -13.85 8.15 -9.29
C ARG A 134 -12.48 8.68 -9.65
N VAL A 135 -12.31 9.16 -10.86
CA VAL A 135 -11.05 9.79 -11.29
C VAL A 135 -11.16 11.30 -11.14
N LEU A 136 -10.21 11.87 -10.40
CA LEU A 136 -10.03 13.32 -10.24
C LEU A 136 -8.77 13.72 -10.98
N ARG A 137 -8.88 14.69 -11.90
CA ARG A 137 -7.75 15.24 -12.64
C ARG A 137 -7.31 16.55 -12.00
N ILE A 138 -6.01 16.70 -11.79
CA ILE A 138 -5.42 17.96 -11.37
C ILE A 138 -4.86 18.66 -12.62
N ALA A 139 -5.44 19.80 -12.98
CA ALA A 139 -4.99 20.61 -14.11
C ALA A 139 -5.11 22.10 -13.76
N GLY A 140 -4.11 22.90 -14.09
CA GLY A 140 -4.11 24.34 -13.82
C GLY A 140 -4.34 24.69 -12.34
N ARG A 141 -3.78 23.91 -11.41
CA ARG A 141 -3.96 24.04 -9.95
C ARG A 141 -5.40 23.88 -9.46
N ARG A 142 -6.26 23.23 -10.25
CA ARG A 142 -7.66 22.93 -9.89
C ARG A 142 -7.93 21.45 -10.01
N ILE A 143 -8.82 20.96 -9.14
CA ILE A 143 -9.33 19.59 -9.21
C ILE A 143 -10.56 19.62 -10.13
N GLN A 144 -10.56 18.73 -11.12
CA GLN A 144 -11.66 18.53 -12.05
C GLN A 144 -12.09 17.06 -12.01
N GLN A 145 -13.38 16.80 -12.07
CA GLN A 145 -13.84 15.44 -12.27
C GLN A 145 -13.52 15.05 -13.72
N ALA A 146 -12.80 13.96 -13.92
CA ALA A 146 -12.56 13.45 -15.26
C ALA A 146 -13.89 13.00 -15.90
N GLY A 147 -14.07 13.34 -17.17
CA GLY A 147 -15.20 12.86 -17.95
C GLY A 147 -15.13 11.35 -18.20
N ALA A 148 -16.13 10.81 -18.88
CA ALA A 148 -16.27 9.39 -19.19
C ALA A 148 -15.12 8.82 -20.08
N ASP A 149 -14.31 9.68 -20.68
CA ASP A 149 -13.30 9.34 -21.70
C ASP A 149 -11.90 8.99 -21.11
N LEU A 150 -11.78 8.79 -19.80
CA LEU A 150 -10.55 8.33 -19.15
C LEU A 150 -10.68 6.89 -18.71
#